data_b46a7a0e7f5550c951d291f6c884fb3a
#
_entry.id   b46a7a0e7f5550c951d291f6c884fb3a
#
_cell.length_a   1.000
_cell.length_b   1.000
_cell.length_c   1.000
_cell.angle_alpha   90.00
_cell.angle_beta   90.00
_cell.angle_gamma   90.00
#
_symmetry.space_group_name_H-M   'P 1'
#
loop_
_entity.id
_entity.type
_entity.pdbx_description
1 polymer ?
#
loop_
_entity_poly.entity_id
_entity_poly.type
_entity_poly.pdbx_seq_one_letter_code
_entity_poly.pdbx_strand_id
1 'polypeptide(L)'
;MVDRQTIDAKILSRMFLAGAKNLEAKKEWINELNVFPVPDGDTGTNMTMTIMSAASEVSSLTDPDMETLAKAISSGSLRGARGNSGVILSQLLRGFTKGTKGHKEMDAVVIAAAMEKAVETAYKAVMKPKEGTILTVAREAAVKAAEIAEDSANLELFFRAIFEHAEKTLARTPEMLPVLKEAGVVDSVGQGLLEVFRGAFDGYLGKEIDYSAFEKVSSGPAVTRISQQAEADIKFGYCTEFIILLNKPLPDEELHSFKEFLTSIGDSIVLVADDEIVKVHVHTNHPGQAFEKALTYGALSRMKIDNMREEHQEKLIKDAEKLAREQEEQEKKEAAAKAAKEHKKYGFISVSVGEGLSTLFKELNVDYIIEGGQTMNPSTEDMLNAIAEVNADTIYIFPNNKNIVLAANQARDLTEDKEIVVVPTKTIPQGITALISFQPEMNGEENLEAMMEAVSMVKTGQVTYAVRDTRLDEKEIHEGDIMGIGDHGILAVGKGRENVAKEMVAAMVDEDSEVISIYYGAETTEEDAESLAAELEEAYPDCEVEVNMGGQPIYYYIISVE
;
A
#
# COMPACT_ATOMS: atom_id res chain seq x y z
N MET A 1 13.00 35.16 6.18
CA MET A 1 11.77 34.95 6.97
C MET A 1 10.57 35.24 6.06
N VAL A 2 9.67 34.27 5.95
CA VAL A 2 8.42 34.44 5.20
C VAL A 2 7.43 35.12 6.15
N ASP A 3 7.17 36.40 5.96
CA ASP A 3 6.23 37.13 6.83
C ASP A 3 4.79 36.91 6.34
N ARG A 4 4.22 35.74 6.73
CA ARG A 4 2.83 35.37 6.42
C ARG A 4 2.05 35.18 7.71
N GLN A 5 0.84 35.73 7.74
CA GLN A 5 -0.09 35.62 8.86
C GLN A 5 -1.15 34.55 8.63
N THR A 6 -1.37 34.13 7.38
CA THR A 6 -2.35 33.12 6.99
C THR A 6 -1.77 32.15 5.96
N ILE A 7 -2.36 30.97 5.86
CA ILE A 7 -2.15 29.99 4.78
C ILE A 7 -3.49 29.74 4.06
N ASP A 8 -3.43 29.77 2.74
CA ASP A 8 -4.51 29.42 1.84
C ASP A 8 -4.44 27.93 1.42
N ALA A 9 -5.40 27.47 0.62
CA ALA A 9 -5.45 26.10 0.14
C ALA A 9 -4.22 25.72 -0.71
N LYS A 10 -3.63 26.64 -1.46
CA LYS A 10 -2.43 26.39 -2.28
C LYS A 10 -1.21 26.12 -1.40
N ILE A 11 -1.04 26.93 -0.37
CA ILE A 11 0.05 26.77 0.59
C ILE A 11 -0.14 25.46 1.36
N LEU A 12 -1.36 25.18 1.85
CA LEU A 12 -1.67 23.95 2.56
C LEU A 12 -1.46 22.70 1.68
N SER A 13 -1.89 22.74 0.42
CA SER A 13 -1.63 21.66 -0.55
C SER A 13 -0.13 21.39 -0.70
N ARG A 14 0.67 22.44 -0.90
CA ARG A 14 2.13 22.32 -0.98
C ARG A 14 2.75 21.79 0.30
N MET A 15 2.30 22.25 1.47
CA MET A 15 2.75 21.74 2.77
C MET A 15 2.44 20.25 2.91
N PHE A 16 1.23 19.84 2.55
CA PHE A 16 0.80 18.44 2.62
C PHE A 16 1.62 17.54 1.70
N LEU A 17 1.79 17.91 0.44
CA LEU A 17 2.59 17.16 -0.54
C LEU A 17 4.07 17.05 -0.12
N ALA A 18 4.63 18.13 0.44
CA ALA A 18 5.99 18.12 0.97
C ALA A 18 6.14 17.20 2.19
N GLY A 19 5.14 17.19 3.08
CA GLY A 19 5.08 16.28 4.22
C GLY A 19 5.03 14.82 3.78
N ALA A 20 4.18 14.50 2.81
CA ALA A 20 4.07 13.16 2.24
C ALA A 20 5.40 12.70 1.61
N LYS A 21 6.06 13.56 0.86
CA LYS A 21 7.34 13.27 0.21
C LYS A 21 8.47 13.05 1.20
N ASN A 22 8.52 13.86 2.27
CA ASN A 22 9.55 13.69 3.30
C ASN A 22 9.36 12.38 4.07
N LEU A 23 8.12 12.00 4.36
CA LEU A 23 7.81 10.71 4.98
C LEU A 23 8.24 9.55 4.07
N GLU A 24 7.92 9.60 2.78
CA GLU A 24 8.34 8.60 1.79
C GLU A 24 9.87 8.44 1.76
N ALA A 25 10.60 9.54 1.75
CA ALA A 25 12.07 9.55 1.73
C ALA A 25 12.70 8.95 3.01
N LYS A 26 11.96 8.93 4.12
CA LYS A 26 12.40 8.40 5.42
C LYS A 26 11.77 7.06 5.80
N LYS A 27 10.99 6.46 4.90
CA LYS A 27 10.19 5.26 5.13
C LYS A 27 11.01 4.11 5.72
N GLU A 28 12.16 3.77 5.13
CA GLU A 28 12.99 2.65 5.58
C GLU A 28 13.57 2.91 6.98
N TRP A 29 14.06 4.10 7.22
CA TRP A 29 14.56 4.46 8.56
C TRP A 29 13.47 4.39 9.63
N ILE A 30 12.23 4.79 9.33
CA ILE A 30 11.09 4.68 10.25
C ILE A 30 10.74 3.20 10.49
N ASN A 31 10.84 2.35 9.46
CA ASN A 31 10.70 0.90 9.60
C ASN A 31 11.74 0.33 10.58
N GLU A 32 13.00 0.79 10.51
CA GLU A 32 14.06 0.38 11.42
C GLU A 32 13.80 0.75 12.90
N LEU A 33 13.06 1.82 13.16
CA LEU A 33 12.67 2.22 14.52
C LEU A 33 11.56 1.35 15.09
N ASN A 34 10.81 0.63 14.25
CA ASN A 34 9.79 -0.30 14.70
C ASN A 34 10.43 -1.62 15.15
N VAL A 35 10.72 -1.71 16.44
CA VAL A 35 11.59 -2.74 17.01
C VAL A 35 10.86 -3.93 17.60
N PHE A 36 9.53 -3.95 17.63
CA PHE A 36 8.83 -4.92 18.49
C PHE A 36 7.71 -5.68 17.79
N PRO A 37 7.52 -6.95 18.19
CA PRO A 37 8.51 -7.97 18.56
C PRO A 37 8.93 -8.80 17.33
N VAL A 38 8.17 -8.70 16.25
CA VAL A 38 8.33 -9.42 14.98
C VAL A 38 9.00 -8.49 13.97
N PRO A 39 9.77 -9.00 13.03
CA PRO A 39 10.35 -8.21 11.96
C PRO A 39 9.29 -7.75 10.93
N ASP A 40 8.17 -7.24 11.40
CA ASP A 40 7.15 -6.64 10.54
C ASP A 40 7.55 -5.23 10.07
N GLY A 41 8.46 -4.52 10.81
CA GLY A 41 9.14 -3.28 10.41
C GLY A 41 8.38 -2.41 9.41
N ASP A 42 7.03 -2.37 9.54
CA ASP A 42 6.14 -1.89 8.48
C ASP A 42 5.56 -0.49 8.74
N THR A 43 5.91 0.12 9.90
CA THR A 43 5.37 1.42 10.32
C THR A 43 5.56 2.50 9.27
N GLY A 44 6.77 2.69 8.78
CA GLY A 44 7.08 3.67 7.74
C GLY A 44 6.37 3.36 6.43
N THR A 45 6.27 2.09 6.08
CA THR A 45 5.54 1.61 4.88
C THR A 45 4.05 1.91 4.99
N ASN A 46 3.40 1.54 6.09
CA ASN A 46 1.98 1.77 6.30
C ASN A 46 1.63 3.27 6.30
N MET A 47 2.42 4.09 7.01
CA MET A 47 2.22 5.53 7.06
C MET A 47 2.43 6.18 5.68
N THR A 48 3.46 5.75 4.95
CA THR A 48 3.75 6.25 3.60
C THR A 48 2.63 5.90 2.63
N MET A 49 2.20 4.64 2.58
CA MET A 49 1.10 4.24 1.69
C MET A 49 -0.19 4.99 2.01
N THR A 50 -0.47 5.23 3.28
CA THR A 50 -1.65 5.99 3.72
C THR A 50 -1.60 7.44 3.25
N ILE A 51 -0.51 8.16 3.48
CA ILE A 51 -0.41 9.58 3.12
C ILE A 51 -0.26 9.77 1.61
N MET A 52 0.41 8.84 0.91
CA MET A 52 0.57 8.88 -0.55
C MET A 52 -0.74 8.64 -1.30
N SER A 53 -1.66 7.85 -0.76
CA SER A 53 -3.03 7.73 -1.28
C SER A 53 -3.73 9.09 -1.28
N ALA A 54 -3.66 9.86 -0.19
CA ALA A 54 -4.19 11.21 -0.14
C ALA A 54 -3.41 12.19 -1.02
N ALA A 55 -2.08 12.08 -1.09
CA ALA A 55 -1.24 12.94 -1.91
C ALA A 55 -1.54 12.78 -3.41
N SER A 56 -1.87 11.58 -3.86
CA SER A 56 -2.33 11.32 -5.22
C SER A 56 -3.62 12.10 -5.54
N GLU A 57 -4.60 12.08 -4.64
CA GLU A 57 -5.83 12.85 -4.84
C GLU A 57 -5.58 14.37 -4.82
N VAL A 58 -4.75 14.84 -3.87
CA VAL A 58 -4.39 16.25 -3.78
C VAL A 58 -3.63 16.75 -5.02
N SER A 59 -2.70 15.94 -5.54
CA SER A 59 -1.91 16.29 -6.74
C SER A 59 -2.74 16.38 -8.02
N SER A 60 -3.88 15.68 -8.07
CA SER A 60 -4.81 15.72 -9.21
C SER A 60 -5.69 17.01 -9.24
N LEU A 61 -5.73 17.76 -8.14
CA LEU A 61 -6.55 18.96 -8.04
C LEU A 61 -5.92 20.14 -8.77
N THR A 62 -6.68 20.79 -9.63
CA THR A 62 -6.29 22.03 -10.30
C THR A 62 -6.89 23.20 -9.54
N ASP A 63 -6.05 24.02 -8.89
CA ASP A 63 -6.44 25.23 -8.15
C ASP A 63 -7.53 24.99 -7.08
N PRO A 64 -7.31 24.07 -6.09
CA PRO A 64 -8.32 23.72 -5.12
C PRO A 64 -8.64 24.86 -4.15
N ASP A 65 -9.90 24.96 -3.74
CA ASP A 65 -10.27 25.67 -2.53
C ASP A 65 -10.03 24.80 -1.27
N MET A 66 -10.21 25.40 -0.08
CA MET A 66 -9.96 24.71 1.19
C MET A 66 -10.87 23.49 1.39
N GLU A 67 -12.13 23.56 0.93
CA GLU A 67 -13.09 22.47 1.10
C GLU A 67 -12.74 21.26 0.22
N THR A 68 -12.44 21.50 -1.05
CA THR A 68 -12.02 20.47 -2.00
C THR A 68 -10.70 19.81 -1.58
N LEU A 69 -9.73 20.60 -1.13
CA LEU A 69 -8.46 20.12 -0.61
C LEU A 69 -8.66 19.25 0.65
N ALA A 70 -9.45 19.76 1.61
CA ALA A 70 -9.76 19.04 2.85
C ALA A 70 -10.44 17.70 2.58
N LYS A 71 -11.36 17.66 1.60
CA LYS A 71 -12.02 16.41 1.16
C LYS A 71 -11.01 15.43 0.57
N ALA A 72 -10.12 15.86 -0.31
CA ALA A 72 -9.10 14.99 -0.93
C ALA A 72 -8.15 14.40 0.12
N ILE A 73 -7.65 15.22 1.06
CA ILE A 73 -6.78 14.75 2.15
C ILE A 73 -7.52 13.74 3.03
N SER A 74 -8.75 14.07 3.48
CA SER A 74 -9.52 13.22 4.37
C SER A 74 -9.90 11.89 3.72
N SER A 75 -10.47 11.94 2.52
CA SER A 75 -10.97 10.79 1.78
C SER A 75 -9.83 9.87 1.32
N GLY A 76 -8.77 10.44 0.72
CA GLY A 76 -7.63 9.66 0.25
C GLY A 76 -6.86 8.97 1.36
N SER A 77 -6.61 9.66 2.49
CA SER A 77 -5.95 9.04 3.64
C SER A 77 -6.81 7.96 4.31
N LEU A 78 -8.14 8.14 4.34
CA LEU A 78 -9.07 7.18 4.91
C LEU A 78 -9.09 5.87 4.12
N ARG A 79 -9.22 5.95 2.78
CA ARG A 79 -9.21 4.77 1.91
C ARG A 79 -7.86 4.07 1.88
N GLY A 80 -6.78 4.83 1.85
CA GLY A 80 -5.43 4.29 1.83
C GLY A 80 -4.88 3.84 3.18
N ALA A 81 -5.65 3.97 4.27
CA ALA A 81 -5.19 3.64 5.63
C ALA A 81 -4.82 2.17 5.77
N ARG A 82 -3.59 1.90 6.22
CA ARG A 82 -3.05 0.55 6.42
C ARG A 82 -2.41 0.40 7.78
N GLY A 83 -2.63 -0.75 8.41
CA GLY A 83 -2.12 -1.04 9.75
C GLY A 83 -2.57 -0.01 10.80
N ASN A 84 -2.16 -0.21 12.04
CA ASN A 84 -2.50 0.72 13.12
C ASN A 84 -1.91 2.13 12.91
N SER A 85 -0.66 2.20 12.44
CA SER A 85 0.06 3.46 12.22
C SER A 85 -0.60 4.31 11.13
N GLY A 86 -0.97 3.70 10.01
CA GLY A 86 -1.66 4.38 8.92
C GLY A 86 -3.07 4.80 9.29
N VAL A 87 -3.84 3.95 9.99
CA VAL A 87 -5.19 4.29 10.47
C VAL A 87 -5.13 5.49 11.42
N ILE A 88 -4.21 5.51 12.39
CA ILE A 88 -4.08 6.65 13.31
C ILE A 88 -3.69 7.92 12.56
N LEU A 89 -2.73 7.85 11.63
CA LEU A 89 -2.36 8.98 10.78
C LEU A 89 -3.57 9.49 9.96
N SER A 90 -4.37 8.60 9.37
CA SER A 90 -5.57 8.98 8.62
C SER A 90 -6.59 9.71 9.51
N GLN A 91 -6.75 9.29 10.76
CA GLN A 91 -7.64 9.96 11.72
C GLN A 91 -7.13 11.33 12.17
N LEU A 92 -5.81 11.51 12.33
CA LEU A 92 -5.22 12.83 12.57
C LEU A 92 -5.47 13.76 11.38
N LEU A 93 -5.24 13.32 10.15
CA LEU A 93 -5.50 14.10 8.94
C LEU A 93 -6.98 14.44 8.79
N ARG A 94 -7.87 13.45 9.01
CA ARG A 94 -9.32 13.66 8.98
C ARG A 94 -9.80 14.65 10.02
N GLY A 95 -9.28 14.59 11.23
CA GLY A 95 -9.61 15.54 12.29
C GLY A 95 -9.14 16.94 11.96
N PHE A 96 -7.91 17.08 11.46
CA PHE A 96 -7.35 18.35 11.01
C PHE A 96 -8.23 18.99 9.91
N THR A 97 -8.59 18.24 8.88
CA THR A 97 -9.44 18.75 7.79
C THR A 97 -10.86 19.11 8.26
N LYS A 98 -11.39 18.46 9.30
CA LYS A 98 -12.66 18.91 9.91
C LYS A 98 -12.51 20.30 10.57
N GLY A 99 -11.35 20.58 11.16
CA GLY A 99 -11.06 21.88 11.76
C GLY A 99 -10.88 23.01 10.75
N THR A 100 -10.58 22.70 9.46
CA THR A 100 -10.47 23.71 8.40
C THR A 100 -11.82 24.12 7.78
N LYS A 101 -12.91 23.41 8.13
CA LYS A 101 -14.23 23.60 7.51
C LYS A 101 -14.75 25.03 7.75
N GLY A 102 -15.17 25.70 6.66
CA GLY A 102 -15.72 27.04 6.68
C GLY A 102 -14.67 28.17 6.61
N HIS A 103 -13.38 27.83 6.60
CA HIS A 103 -12.28 28.80 6.49
C HIS A 103 -11.71 28.79 5.07
N LYS A 104 -11.49 29.96 4.48
CA LYS A 104 -10.79 30.13 3.19
C LYS A 104 -9.28 30.21 3.39
N GLU A 105 -8.88 30.76 4.50
CA GLU A 105 -7.50 30.90 4.95
C GLU A 105 -7.42 30.54 6.43
N MET A 106 -6.27 30.10 6.90
CA MET A 106 -6.03 29.71 8.27
C MET A 106 -4.91 30.55 8.87
N ASP A 107 -5.21 31.23 9.97
CA ASP A 107 -4.23 31.85 10.86
C ASP A 107 -3.78 30.87 11.95
N ALA A 108 -2.95 31.31 12.88
CA ALA A 108 -2.45 30.50 13.97
C ALA A 108 -3.57 29.92 14.84
N VAL A 109 -4.65 30.68 15.07
CA VAL A 109 -5.77 30.27 15.93
C VAL A 109 -6.57 29.14 15.25
N VAL A 110 -6.88 29.29 13.96
CA VAL A 110 -7.57 28.27 13.17
C VAL A 110 -6.72 26.99 13.05
N ILE A 111 -5.40 27.13 12.84
CA ILE A 111 -4.48 25.99 12.78
C ILE A 111 -4.43 25.25 14.11
N ALA A 112 -4.32 25.95 15.25
CA ALA A 112 -4.33 25.35 16.57
C ALA A 112 -5.63 24.57 16.84
N ALA A 113 -6.79 25.15 16.55
CA ALA A 113 -8.09 24.48 16.66
C ALA A 113 -8.20 23.26 15.74
N ALA A 114 -7.65 23.31 14.52
CA ALA A 114 -7.60 22.17 13.63
C ALA A 114 -6.70 21.04 14.16
N MET A 115 -5.57 21.36 14.80
CA MET A 115 -4.69 20.38 15.46
C MET A 115 -5.37 19.74 16.66
N GLU A 116 -6.09 20.50 17.50
CA GLU A 116 -6.88 19.95 18.60
C GLU A 116 -7.94 18.96 18.09
N LYS A 117 -8.62 19.31 16.97
CA LYS A 117 -9.62 18.45 16.35
C LYS A 117 -9.00 17.18 15.76
N ALA A 118 -7.77 17.26 15.26
CA ALA A 118 -6.99 16.12 14.80
C ALA A 118 -6.78 15.13 15.97
N VAL A 119 -6.28 15.62 17.09
CA VAL A 119 -6.03 14.83 18.31
C VAL A 119 -7.32 14.19 18.84
N GLU A 120 -8.39 14.98 18.99
CA GLU A 120 -9.69 14.47 19.44
C GLU A 120 -10.17 13.30 18.57
N THR A 121 -10.06 13.45 17.24
CA THR A 121 -10.52 12.43 16.28
C THR A 121 -9.67 11.16 16.38
N ALA A 122 -8.35 11.28 16.50
CA ALA A 122 -7.45 10.14 16.61
C ALA A 122 -7.62 9.38 17.94
N TYR A 123 -7.75 10.09 19.07
CA TYR A 123 -8.01 9.45 20.36
C TYR A 123 -9.32 8.68 20.41
N LYS A 124 -10.39 9.17 19.73
CA LYS A 124 -11.67 8.46 19.64
C LYS A 124 -11.61 7.18 18.81
N ALA A 125 -10.69 7.12 17.86
CA ALA A 125 -10.52 5.94 17.01
C ALA A 125 -9.73 4.81 17.67
N VAL A 126 -9.01 5.08 18.76
CA VAL A 126 -8.17 4.09 19.44
C VAL A 126 -8.86 3.65 20.73
N MET A 127 -9.25 2.38 20.83
CA MET A 127 -9.96 1.86 22.00
C MET A 127 -9.18 1.96 23.32
N LYS A 128 -7.85 1.79 23.28
CA LYS A 128 -6.95 1.86 24.45
C LYS A 128 -5.73 2.72 24.11
N PRO A 129 -5.87 4.07 24.14
CA PRO A 129 -4.75 4.96 23.88
C PRO A 129 -3.62 4.74 24.89
N LYS A 130 -2.37 4.70 24.39
CA LYS A 130 -1.17 4.59 25.22
C LYS A 130 -0.35 5.87 25.13
N GLU A 131 0.16 6.33 26.28
CA GLU A 131 1.12 7.43 26.31
C GLU A 131 2.49 6.98 25.81
N GLY A 132 3.28 7.92 25.30
CA GLY A 132 4.57 7.63 24.66
C GLY A 132 4.46 7.16 23.21
N THR A 133 3.33 7.44 22.53
CA THR A 133 3.07 7.09 21.14
C THR A 133 2.82 8.34 20.28
N ILE A 134 2.56 8.15 18.98
CA ILE A 134 2.13 9.21 18.05
C ILE A 134 1.02 10.09 18.65
N LEU A 135 0.10 9.50 19.44
CA LEU A 135 -1.00 10.24 20.06
C LEU A 135 -0.48 11.27 21.07
N THR A 136 0.54 10.91 21.84
CA THR A 136 1.20 11.84 22.77
C THR A 136 1.93 12.95 22.04
N VAL A 137 2.68 12.62 20.97
CA VAL A 137 3.39 13.63 20.15
C VAL A 137 2.41 14.59 19.50
N ALA A 138 1.31 14.09 18.92
CA ALA A 138 0.28 14.92 18.30
C ALA A 138 -0.42 15.82 19.33
N ARG A 139 -0.76 15.28 20.50
CA ARG A 139 -1.42 16.03 21.59
C ARG A 139 -0.52 17.18 22.09
N GLU A 140 0.72 16.90 22.40
CA GLU A 140 1.65 17.93 22.90
C GLU A 140 1.94 19.00 21.84
N ALA A 141 1.99 18.62 20.54
CA ALA A 141 2.08 19.57 19.44
C ALA A 141 0.83 20.50 19.38
N ALA A 142 -0.37 19.94 19.55
CA ALA A 142 -1.62 20.71 19.57
C ALA A 142 -1.72 21.62 20.81
N VAL A 143 -1.35 21.12 21.98
CA VAL A 143 -1.27 21.92 23.22
C VAL A 143 -0.34 23.11 23.03
N LYS A 144 0.86 22.89 22.46
CA LYS A 144 1.80 23.98 22.19
C LYS A 144 1.24 24.98 21.18
N ALA A 145 0.56 24.49 20.13
CA ALA A 145 -0.10 25.36 19.16
C ALA A 145 -1.15 26.25 19.83
N ALA A 146 -2.03 25.68 20.66
CA ALA A 146 -3.06 26.43 21.38
C ALA A 146 -2.46 27.47 22.35
N GLU A 147 -1.38 27.11 23.07
CA GLU A 147 -0.70 28.01 24.02
C GLU A 147 -0.17 29.29 23.37
N ILE A 148 0.33 29.20 22.13
CA ILE A 148 0.99 30.33 21.45
C ILE A 148 0.17 30.98 20.34
N ALA A 149 -1.02 30.47 20.02
CA ALA A 149 -1.80 30.86 18.84
C ALA A 149 -2.19 32.36 18.86
N GLU A 150 -2.69 32.86 19.98
CA GLU A 150 -3.18 34.25 20.11
C GLU A 150 -2.06 35.28 20.01
N ASP A 151 -0.84 34.93 20.45
CA ASP A 151 0.33 35.81 20.46
C ASP A 151 1.18 35.70 19.17
N SER A 152 0.82 34.79 18.24
CA SER A 152 1.62 34.46 17.06
C SER A 152 1.17 35.23 15.82
N ALA A 153 1.78 36.39 15.58
CA ALA A 153 1.59 37.15 14.34
C ALA A 153 2.38 36.60 13.14
N ASN A 154 3.33 35.67 13.35
CA ASN A 154 4.20 35.11 12.31
C ASN A 154 4.13 33.58 12.32
N LEU A 155 3.57 33.00 11.26
CA LEU A 155 3.38 31.54 11.15
C LEU A 155 4.70 30.76 11.05
N GLU A 156 5.81 31.34 10.57
CA GLU A 156 7.11 30.65 10.57
C GLU A 156 7.58 30.37 12.00
N LEU A 157 7.47 31.35 12.90
CA LEU A 157 7.84 31.20 14.31
C LEU A 157 6.87 30.25 15.03
N PHE A 158 5.58 30.34 14.69
CA PHE A 158 4.54 29.46 15.21
C PHE A 158 4.84 28.00 14.88
N PHE A 159 5.04 27.65 13.62
CA PHE A 159 5.36 26.27 13.21
C PHE A 159 6.67 25.78 13.78
N ARG A 160 7.69 26.64 13.84
CA ARG A 160 9.00 26.29 14.43
C ARG A 160 8.85 25.91 15.91
N ALA A 161 8.11 26.69 16.69
CA ALA A 161 7.90 26.41 18.11
C ALA A 161 7.14 25.10 18.35
N ILE A 162 6.12 24.82 17.54
CA ILE A 162 5.36 23.56 17.58
C ILE A 162 6.28 22.37 17.24
N PHE A 163 7.05 22.48 16.16
CA PHE A 163 7.96 21.43 15.72
C PHE A 163 9.02 21.11 16.79
N GLU A 164 9.68 22.13 17.35
CA GLU A 164 10.66 21.94 18.42
C GLU A 164 10.06 21.29 19.67
N HIS A 165 8.80 21.62 20.00
CA HIS A 165 8.11 21.00 21.12
C HIS A 165 7.75 19.55 20.86
N ALA A 166 7.25 19.23 19.66
CA ALA A 166 6.96 17.87 19.22
C ALA A 166 8.23 17.00 19.19
N GLU A 167 9.37 17.53 18.74
CA GLU A 167 10.67 16.85 18.72
C GLU A 167 11.14 16.51 20.14
N LYS A 168 11.02 17.44 21.08
CA LYS A 168 11.33 17.19 22.51
C LYS A 168 10.40 16.15 23.13
N THR A 169 9.12 16.16 22.75
CA THR A 169 8.16 15.16 23.22
C THR A 169 8.50 13.77 22.69
N LEU A 170 8.82 13.66 21.38
CA LEU A 170 9.24 12.41 20.78
C LEU A 170 10.48 11.82 21.46
N ALA A 171 11.49 12.65 21.74
CA ALA A 171 12.71 12.22 22.45
C ALA A 171 12.43 11.64 23.84
N ARG A 172 11.28 11.98 24.46
CA ARG A 172 10.86 11.48 25.78
C ARG A 172 9.95 10.26 25.73
N THR A 173 9.54 9.79 24.55
CA THR A 173 8.67 8.62 24.43
C THR A 173 9.25 7.35 25.07
N PRO A 174 10.59 7.11 25.10
CA PRO A 174 11.18 5.98 25.83
C PRO A 174 11.00 6.07 27.36
N GLU A 175 10.82 7.26 27.91
CA GLU A 175 10.54 7.44 29.34
C GLU A 175 9.09 7.08 29.71
N MET A 176 8.19 7.07 28.72
CA MET A 176 6.75 6.82 28.89
C MET A 176 6.36 5.38 28.57
N LEU A 177 7.11 4.71 27.68
CA LEU A 177 6.86 3.34 27.23
C LEU A 177 8.10 2.48 27.48
N PRO A 178 8.05 1.53 28.44
CA PRO A 178 9.21 0.71 28.82
C PRO A 178 9.85 -0.03 27.64
N VAL A 179 9.06 -0.57 26.72
CA VAL A 179 9.53 -1.29 25.54
C VAL A 179 10.43 -0.44 24.63
N LEU A 180 10.14 0.86 24.47
CA LEU A 180 10.98 1.78 23.70
C LEU A 180 12.30 2.07 24.43
N LYS A 181 12.25 2.15 25.75
CA LYS A 181 13.44 2.36 26.58
C LYS A 181 14.38 1.15 26.50
N GLU A 182 13.83 -0.05 26.59
CA GLU A 182 14.59 -1.31 26.48
C GLU A 182 15.26 -1.44 25.12
N ALA A 183 14.54 -1.10 24.05
CA ALA A 183 15.06 -1.12 22.68
C ALA A 183 15.98 0.08 22.34
N GLY A 184 16.05 1.10 23.21
CA GLY A 184 16.88 2.29 22.99
C GLY A 184 16.43 3.16 21.81
N VAL A 185 15.12 3.15 21.48
CA VAL A 185 14.55 3.89 20.35
C VAL A 185 13.39 4.77 20.78
N VAL A 186 13.04 5.75 19.95
CA VAL A 186 11.82 6.56 20.09
C VAL A 186 10.63 5.85 19.42
N ASP A 187 9.41 6.34 19.66
CA ASP A 187 8.22 5.83 18.98
C ASP A 187 8.31 6.05 17.45
N SER A 188 8.30 4.96 16.70
CA SER A 188 8.45 4.97 15.24
C SER A 188 7.30 5.72 14.54
N VAL A 189 6.08 5.59 15.04
CA VAL A 189 4.89 6.25 14.47
C VAL A 189 4.92 7.76 14.76
N GLY A 190 5.35 8.15 15.96
CA GLY A 190 5.61 9.55 16.34
C GLY A 190 6.73 10.17 15.52
N GLN A 191 7.79 9.41 15.23
CA GLN A 191 8.86 9.85 14.33
C GLN A 191 8.31 10.09 12.93
N GLY A 192 7.46 9.20 12.42
CA GLY A 192 6.79 9.38 11.13
C GLY A 192 5.94 10.66 11.07
N LEU A 193 5.19 10.95 12.12
CA LEU A 193 4.42 12.20 12.22
C LEU A 193 5.34 13.43 12.20
N LEU A 194 6.47 13.37 12.92
CA LEU A 194 7.45 14.46 12.95
C LEU A 194 8.07 14.71 11.58
N GLU A 195 8.32 13.64 10.78
CA GLU A 195 8.81 13.80 9.40
C GLU A 195 7.74 14.41 8.48
N VAL A 196 6.45 14.12 8.68
CA VAL A 196 5.36 14.83 7.98
C VAL A 196 5.38 16.32 8.34
N PHE A 197 5.51 16.66 9.62
CA PHE A 197 5.58 18.07 10.07
C PHE A 197 6.81 18.79 9.49
N ARG A 198 7.97 18.13 9.47
CA ARG A 198 9.21 18.67 8.89
C ARG A 198 9.05 19.00 7.42
N GLY A 199 8.53 18.04 6.64
CA GLY A 199 8.26 18.25 5.21
C GLY A 199 7.22 19.34 4.97
N ALA A 200 6.14 19.37 5.77
CA ALA A 200 5.12 20.41 5.68
C ALA A 200 5.70 21.80 5.96
N PHE A 201 6.58 21.93 6.94
CA PHE A 201 7.28 23.19 7.24
C PHE A 201 8.23 23.62 6.10
N ASP A 202 8.94 22.68 5.48
CA ASP A 202 9.75 22.94 4.29
C ASP A 202 8.89 23.40 3.12
N GLY A 203 7.71 22.81 2.91
CA GLY A 203 6.71 23.24 1.95
C GLY A 203 6.18 24.65 2.24
N TYR A 204 5.94 25.01 3.51
CA TYR A 204 5.56 26.35 3.92
C TYR A 204 6.64 27.38 3.57
N LEU A 205 7.91 27.05 3.81
CA LEU A 205 9.06 27.93 3.48
C LEU A 205 9.30 28.07 1.96
N GLY A 206 8.62 27.27 1.13
CA GLY A 206 8.74 27.32 -0.33
C GLY A 206 10.00 26.63 -0.86
N LYS A 207 10.56 25.65 -0.14
CA LYS A 207 11.64 24.82 -0.66
C LYS A 207 11.16 24.04 -1.87
N GLU A 208 12.03 23.80 -2.83
CA GLU A 208 11.71 22.98 -4.01
C GLU A 208 11.33 21.55 -3.60
N ILE A 209 10.22 21.07 -4.14
CA ILE A 209 9.71 19.72 -3.92
C ILE A 209 9.74 19.02 -5.28
N ASP A 210 10.34 17.84 -5.33
CA ASP A 210 10.26 16.99 -6.50
C ASP A 210 8.89 16.29 -6.55
N TYR A 211 8.01 16.80 -7.42
CA TYR A 211 6.65 16.27 -7.63
C TYR A 211 6.60 15.02 -8.52
N SER A 212 7.71 14.57 -9.11
CA SER A 212 7.73 13.44 -10.07
C SER A 212 7.19 12.12 -9.50
N ALA A 213 7.28 11.94 -8.18
CA ALA A 213 6.74 10.75 -7.52
C ALA A 213 5.19 10.75 -7.46
N PHE A 214 4.55 11.93 -7.39
CA PHE A 214 3.09 12.03 -7.39
C PHE A 214 2.49 11.85 -8.78
N GLU A 215 3.25 12.18 -9.84
CA GLU A 215 2.85 11.96 -11.21
C GLU A 215 2.73 10.45 -11.56
N LYS A 216 3.42 9.57 -10.83
CA LYS A 216 3.36 8.11 -11.05
C LYS A 216 2.09 7.43 -10.52
N VAL A 217 1.36 8.07 -9.61
CA VAL A 217 0.15 7.51 -8.97
C VAL A 217 -1.14 8.03 -9.61
N SER A 218 -1.09 9.12 -10.39
CA SER A 218 -2.22 9.56 -11.22
C SER A 218 -2.33 8.68 -12.47
N SER A 219 -2.51 7.39 -12.31
CA SER A 219 -2.86 6.50 -13.40
C SER A 219 -4.37 6.53 -13.66
N GLY A 220 -4.82 7.58 -14.35
CA GLY A 220 -5.68 7.34 -15.48
C GLY A 220 -4.85 6.57 -16.52
N PRO A 221 -5.48 5.82 -17.46
CA PRO A 221 -4.83 4.74 -18.19
C PRO A 221 -3.48 5.12 -18.75
N ALA A 222 -2.52 4.22 -18.66
CA ALA A 222 -1.09 4.35 -19.01
C ALA A 222 -0.79 4.78 -20.49
N VAL A 223 -1.80 5.22 -21.20
CA VAL A 223 -1.79 5.59 -22.62
C VAL A 223 -0.97 6.86 -22.90
N THR A 224 -0.96 7.84 -21.97
CA THR A 224 -0.34 9.16 -22.26
C THR A 224 1.20 9.15 -22.15
N ARG A 225 1.80 8.21 -21.42
CA ARG A 225 3.27 8.14 -21.26
C ARG A 225 3.96 7.24 -22.29
N ILE A 226 3.29 6.19 -22.74
CA ILE A 226 3.78 5.36 -23.86
C ILE A 226 3.82 6.20 -25.14
N SER A 227 2.88 7.16 -25.34
CA SER A 227 2.85 8.04 -26.52
C SER A 227 4.02 9.01 -26.57
N GLN A 228 4.39 9.66 -25.48
CA GLN A 228 5.51 10.63 -25.46
C GLN A 228 6.88 9.98 -25.61
N GLN A 229 7.06 8.77 -25.08
CA GLN A 229 8.32 8.04 -25.18
C GLN A 229 8.47 7.36 -26.54
N ALA A 230 7.38 6.86 -27.12
CA ALA A 230 7.35 6.32 -28.46
C ALA A 230 7.43 7.40 -29.55
N GLU A 231 6.89 8.61 -29.32
CA GLU A 231 7.13 9.78 -30.19
C GLU A 231 8.59 10.25 -30.16
N ALA A 232 9.26 10.14 -29.01
CA ALA A 232 10.68 10.47 -28.87
C ALA A 232 11.61 9.50 -29.61
N ASP A 233 11.16 8.26 -29.85
CA ASP A 233 11.92 7.23 -30.58
C ASP A 233 11.73 7.27 -32.09
N ILE A 234 10.72 7.98 -32.65
CA ILE A 234 10.55 8.14 -34.10
C ILE A 234 11.48 9.26 -34.60
N LYS A 235 12.71 8.88 -34.93
CA LYS A 235 13.74 9.78 -35.44
C LYS A 235 13.36 10.39 -36.80
N PHE A 236 12.77 9.62 -37.69
CA PHE A 236 12.30 10.01 -39.01
C PHE A 236 10.79 9.82 -39.12
N GLY A 237 10.04 10.91 -39.34
CA GLY A 237 8.60 10.96 -39.15
C GLY A 237 7.76 10.45 -40.33
N TYR A 238 8.33 10.30 -41.52
CA TYR A 238 7.58 9.94 -42.74
C TYR A 238 8.09 8.65 -43.37
N CYS A 239 7.20 7.66 -43.47
CA CYS A 239 7.40 6.49 -44.33
C CYS A 239 7.14 6.89 -45.76
N THR A 240 8.16 6.80 -46.62
CA THR A 240 8.10 7.25 -48.01
C THR A 240 8.40 6.09 -48.93
N GLU A 241 7.40 5.72 -49.75
CA GLU A 241 7.50 4.62 -50.74
C GLU A 241 7.23 5.14 -52.16
N PHE A 242 7.99 4.66 -53.13
CA PHE A 242 7.75 4.96 -54.52
C PHE A 242 8.49 4.00 -55.45
N ILE A 243 8.10 4.02 -56.70
CA ILE A 243 8.77 3.28 -57.77
C ILE A 243 9.33 4.30 -58.78
N ILE A 244 10.60 4.15 -59.16
CA ILE A 244 11.23 4.88 -60.26
C ILE A 244 11.09 4.03 -61.53
N LEU A 245 10.48 4.57 -62.54
CA LEU A 245 10.46 3.99 -63.88
C LEU A 245 11.70 4.52 -64.61
N LEU A 246 12.71 3.67 -64.78
CA LEU A 246 14.03 4.08 -65.26
C LEU A 246 13.99 4.49 -66.72
N ASN A 247 14.66 5.59 -67.06
CA ASN A 247 14.87 5.99 -68.45
C ASN A 247 15.92 5.14 -69.20
N LYS A 248 16.82 4.51 -68.40
CA LYS A 248 17.88 3.58 -68.80
C LYS A 248 18.26 2.71 -67.61
N PRO A 249 18.77 1.49 -67.82
CA PRO A 249 19.26 0.68 -66.69
C PRO A 249 20.24 1.45 -65.81
N LEU A 250 20.07 1.34 -64.48
CA LEU A 250 20.89 2.08 -63.51
C LEU A 250 22.14 1.24 -63.16
N PRO A 251 23.36 1.75 -63.40
CA PRO A 251 24.60 1.04 -63.01
C PRO A 251 24.68 0.87 -61.48
N ASP A 252 25.30 -0.22 -61.03
CA ASP A 252 25.48 -0.52 -59.60
C ASP A 252 26.13 0.62 -58.81
N GLU A 253 27.06 1.38 -59.43
CA GLU A 253 27.68 2.54 -58.80
C GLU A 253 26.67 3.69 -58.55
N GLU A 254 25.78 3.96 -59.50
CA GLU A 254 24.72 4.97 -59.34
C GLU A 254 23.68 4.52 -58.36
N LEU A 255 23.33 3.22 -58.32
CA LEU A 255 22.43 2.65 -57.35
C LEU A 255 23.02 2.76 -55.91
N HIS A 256 24.31 2.49 -55.79
CA HIS A 256 25.03 2.64 -54.52
C HIS A 256 25.04 4.11 -54.03
N SER A 257 25.36 5.03 -54.91
CA SER A 257 25.34 6.47 -54.65
C SER A 257 23.94 6.96 -54.24
N PHE A 258 22.88 6.44 -54.84
CA PHE A 258 21.51 6.75 -54.50
C PHE A 258 21.15 6.21 -53.10
N LYS A 259 21.60 4.99 -52.79
CA LYS A 259 21.44 4.41 -51.45
C LYS A 259 22.18 5.23 -50.36
N GLU A 260 23.41 5.68 -50.62
CA GLU A 260 24.15 6.54 -49.74
C GLU A 260 23.45 7.88 -49.50
N PHE A 261 22.90 8.48 -50.57
CA PHE A 261 22.09 9.69 -50.45
C PHE A 261 20.88 9.47 -49.55
N LEU A 262 20.09 8.41 -49.76
CA LEU A 262 18.95 8.09 -48.91
C LEU A 262 19.35 7.87 -47.46
N THR A 263 20.51 7.23 -47.23
CA THR A 263 21.07 7.01 -45.88
C THR A 263 21.45 8.34 -45.20
N SER A 264 21.84 9.34 -45.95
CA SER A 264 22.14 10.67 -45.41
C SER A 264 20.93 11.45 -44.94
N ILE A 265 19.72 11.15 -45.46
CA ILE A 265 18.48 11.86 -45.17
C ILE A 265 17.43 11.01 -44.40
N GLY A 266 17.71 9.71 -44.14
CA GLY A 266 16.76 8.79 -43.52
C GLY A 266 17.37 7.50 -43.02
N ASP A 267 16.49 6.60 -42.56
CA ASP A 267 16.82 5.22 -42.19
C ASP A 267 15.82 4.22 -42.76
N SER A 268 15.92 2.94 -42.35
CA SER A 268 15.02 1.87 -42.76
C SER A 268 14.90 1.75 -44.28
N ILE A 269 16.03 1.92 -45.00
CA ILE A 269 16.05 1.99 -46.46
C ILE A 269 15.96 0.60 -47.08
N VAL A 270 14.93 0.39 -47.89
CA VAL A 270 14.81 -0.75 -48.78
C VAL A 270 14.87 -0.26 -50.25
N LEU A 271 15.86 -0.73 -50.99
CA LEU A 271 16.09 -0.36 -52.37
C LEU A 271 16.23 -1.64 -53.19
N VAL A 272 15.26 -1.88 -54.08
CA VAL A 272 15.24 -3.06 -54.95
C VAL A 272 15.18 -2.56 -56.38
N ALA A 273 16.18 -2.90 -57.19
CA ALA A 273 16.31 -2.48 -58.59
C ALA A 273 16.28 -3.67 -59.52
N ASP A 274 15.66 -3.49 -60.68
CA ASP A 274 15.83 -4.30 -61.87
C ASP A 274 16.15 -3.39 -63.09
N ASP A 275 16.17 -3.93 -64.30
CA ASP A 275 16.57 -3.19 -65.50
C ASP A 275 15.60 -2.05 -65.88
N GLU A 276 14.34 -2.09 -65.43
CA GLU A 276 13.29 -1.13 -65.82
C GLU A 276 12.82 -0.27 -64.63
N ILE A 277 12.88 -0.77 -63.40
CA ILE A 277 12.33 -0.08 -62.22
C ILE A 277 13.25 -0.16 -61.02
N VAL A 278 13.14 0.87 -60.12
CA VAL A 278 13.69 0.82 -58.76
C VAL A 278 12.57 1.06 -57.79
N LYS A 279 12.32 0.09 -56.87
CA LYS A 279 11.42 0.25 -55.76
C LYS A 279 12.19 0.82 -54.56
N VAL A 280 11.67 1.89 -53.98
CA VAL A 280 12.26 2.61 -52.87
C VAL A 280 11.30 2.65 -51.68
N HIS A 281 11.82 2.34 -50.51
CA HIS A 281 11.20 2.59 -49.22
C HIS A 281 12.24 3.27 -48.33
N VAL A 282 11.90 4.37 -47.68
CA VAL A 282 12.79 5.10 -46.77
C VAL A 282 11.96 5.81 -45.69
N HIS A 283 12.42 5.74 -44.44
CA HIS A 283 11.91 6.60 -43.38
C HIS A 283 12.74 7.89 -43.32
N THR A 284 12.13 9.03 -43.57
CA THR A 284 12.82 10.32 -43.67
C THR A 284 11.98 11.48 -43.14
N ASN A 285 12.64 12.58 -42.74
CA ASN A 285 11.98 13.84 -42.50
C ASN A 285 11.93 14.74 -43.75
N HIS A 286 12.54 14.28 -44.86
CA HIS A 286 12.67 15.03 -46.10
C HIS A 286 12.18 14.25 -47.33
N PRO A 287 10.89 13.81 -47.38
CA PRO A 287 10.38 13.00 -48.46
C PRO A 287 10.54 13.70 -49.82
N GLY A 288 10.41 15.03 -49.87
CA GLY A 288 10.60 15.81 -51.08
C GLY A 288 12.01 15.66 -51.68
N GLN A 289 13.06 15.61 -50.84
CA GLN A 289 14.44 15.42 -51.31
C GLN A 289 14.63 14.00 -51.89
N ALA A 290 14.00 12.99 -51.30
CA ALA A 290 14.05 11.63 -51.82
C ALA A 290 13.43 11.55 -53.23
N PHE A 291 12.28 12.19 -53.44
CA PHE A 291 11.62 12.27 -54.76
C PHE A 291 12.45 13.07 -55.76
N GLU A 292 12.97 14.23 -55.37
CA GLU A 292 13.72 15.11 -56.26
C GLU A 292 15.00 14.41 -56.76
N LYS A 293 15.69 13.68 -55.90
CA LYS A 293 16.83 12.87 -56.32
C LYS A 293 16.43 11.71 -57.19
N ALA A 294 15.33 11.02 -56.88
CA ALA A 294 14.80 9.88 -57.66
C ALA A 294 14.37 10.29 -59.09
N LEU A 295 13.82 11.50 -59.26
CA LEU A 295 13.45 12.06 -60.56
C LEU A 295 14.64 12.21 -61.51
N THR A 296 15.87 12.28 -61.01
CA THR A 296 17.08 12.34 -61.85
C THR A 296 17.34 11.02 -62.61
N TYR A 297 16.75 9.90 -62.16
CA TYR A 297 16.92 8.57 -62.75
C TYR A 297 15.76 8.15 -63.65
N GLY A 298 14.54 8.70 -63.40
CA GLY A 298 13.36 8.34 -64.19
C GLY A 298 12.09 8.96 -63.66
N ALA A 299 10.95 8.54 -64.21
CA ALA A 299 9.63 8.99 -63.78
C ALA A 299 9.18 8.26 -62.50
N LEU A 300 8.49 8.94 -61.61
CA LEU A 300 7.98 8.34 -60.37
C LEU A 300 6.58 7.79 -60.53
N SER A 301 6.33 6.62 -59.94
CA SER A 301 5.04 5.96 -59.88
C SER A 301 4.77 5.42 -58.49
N ARG A 302 3.49 5.23 -58.13
CA ARG A 302 3.02 4.66 -56.85
C ARG A 302 3.65 5.34 -55.63
N MET A 303 3.68 6.67 -55.69
CA MET A 303 4.19 7.48 -54.56
C MET A 303 3.21 7.42 -53.39
N LYS A 304 3.74 7.07 -52.20
CA LYS A 304 3.03 7.05 -50.94
C LYS A 304 3.89 7.71 -49.87
N ILE A 305 3.29 8.57 -49.07
CA ILE A 305 3.92 9.19 -47.92
C ILE A 305 2.94 9.07 -46.76
N ASP A 306 3.31 8.33 -45.72
CA ASP A 306 2.53 8.22 -44.49
C ASP A 306 3.25 8.94 -43.33
N ASN A 307 2.50 9.70 -42.54
CA ASN A 307 3.03 10.30 -41.32
C ASN A 307 2.96 9.27 -40.20
N MET A 308 4.09 8.66 -39.91
CA MET A 308 4.18 7.60 -38.89
C MET A 308 3.80 8.08 -37.48
N ARG A 309 3.90 9.37 -37.19
CA ARG A 309 3.44 9.93 -35.92
C ARG A 309 1.90 9.94 -35.83
N GLU A 310 1.22 10.31 -36.90
CA GLU A 310 -0.25 10.28 -36.98
C GLU A 310 -0.77 8.84 -36.96
N GLU A 311 -0.15 7.93 -37.72
CA GLU A 311 -0.52 6.52 -37.77
C GLU A 311 -0.34 5.84 -36.40
N HIS A 312 0.72 6.22 -35.67
CA HIS A 312 0.95 5.75 -34.31
C HIS A 312 -0.09 6.29 -33.31
N GLN A 313 -0.47 7.57 -33.42
CA GLN A 313 -1.53 8.18 -32.60
C GLN A 313 -2.90 7.55 -32.87
N GLU A 314 -3.26 7.34 -34.14
CA GLU A 314 -4.52 6.65 -34.50
C GLU A 314 -4.58 5.22 -33.96
N LYS A 315 -3.46 4.49 -34.01
CA LYS A 315 -3.38 3.14 -33.46
C LYS A 315 -3.53 3.14 -31.94
N LEU A 316 -2.88 4.06 -31.24
CA LEU A 316 -3.01 4.22 -29.78
C LEU A 316 -4.45 4.58 -29.37
N ILE A 317 -5.14 5.44 -30.13
CA ILE A 317 -6.55 5.80 -29.86
C ILE A 317 -7.44 4.56 -30.06
N LYS A 318 -7.26 3.81 -31.15
CA LYS A 318 -8.03 2.57 -31.42
C LYS A 318 -7.75 1.47 -30.37
N ASP A 319 -6.50 1.33 -29.95
CA ASP A 319 -6.13 0.36 -28.91
C ASP A 319 -6.69 0.80 -27.53
N ALA A 320 -6.71 2.10 -27.23
CA ALA A 320 -7.33 2.65 -26.02
C ALA A 320 -8.87 2.48 -26.03
N GLU A 321 -9.54 2.74 -27.17
CA GLU A 321 -10.99 2.50 -27.32
C GLU A 321 -11.34 1.01 -27.20
N LYS A 322 -10.49 0.13 -27.73
CA LYS A 322 -10.66 -1.32 -27.60
C LYS A 322 -10.50 -1.78 -26.16
N LEU A 323 -9.44 -1.33 -25.46
CA LEU A 323 -9.23 -1.59 -24.04
C LEU A 323 -10.38 -1.06 -23.16
N ALA A 324 -10.88 0.15 -23.45
CA ALA A 324 -12.01 0.72 -22.73
C ALA A 324 -13.30 -0.12 -22.94
N ARG A 325 -13.55 -0.61 -24.15
CA ARG A 325 -14.69 -1.51 -24.42
C ARG A 325 -14.53 -2.88 -23.76
N GLU A 326 -13.33 -3.44 -23.78
CA GLU A 326 -13.03 -4.70 -23.10
C GLU A 326 -13.19 -4.55 -21.57
N GLN A 327 -12.79 -3.41 -20.98
CA GLN A 327 -13.02 -3.10 -19.58
C GLN A 327 -14.52 -2.92 -19.27
N GLU A 328 -15.29 -2.17 -20.08
CA GLU A 328 -16.75 -2.06 -19.93
C GLU A 328 -17.47 -3.40 -20.07
N GLU A 329 -17.05 -4.27 -20.99
CA GLU A 329 -17.62 -5.61 -21.13
C GLU A 329 -17.23 -6.52 -19.96
N GLN A 330 -16.02 -6.36 -19.45
CA GLN A 330 -15.54 -7.09 -18.28
C GLN A 330 -16.32 -6.64 -17.02
N GLU A 331 -16.45 -5.32 -16.79
CA GLU A 331 -17.24 -4.75 -15.70
C GLU A 331 -18.72 -5.18 -15.77
N LYS A 332 -19.32 -5.20 -16.97
CA LYS A 332 -20.68 -5.71 -17.17
C LYS A 332 -20.81 -7.21 -16.90
N LYS A 333 -19.80 -8.01 -17.27
CA LYS A 333 -19.77 -9.44 -16.96
C LYS A 333 -19.57 -9.69 -15.47
N GLU A 334 -18.72 -8.90 -14.82
CA GLU A 334 -18.49 -8.96 -13.38
C GLU A 334 -19.72 -8.49 -12.60
N ALA A 335 -20.37 -7.41 -13.03
CA ALA A 335 -21.64 -6.94 -12.45
C ALA A 335 -22.77 -7.97 -12.63
N ALA A 336 -22.83 -8.64 -13.79
CA ALA A 336 -23.79 -9.72 -14.04
C ALA A 336 -23.46 -10.98 -13.22
N ALA A 337 -22.18 -11.30 -13.02
CA ALA A 337 -21.74 -12.39 -12.16
C ALA A 337 -21.99 -12.07 -10.67
N LYS A 338 -21.81 -10.81 -10.23
CA LYS A 338 -22.20 -10.32 -8.89
C LYS A 338 -23.70 -10.43 -8.65
N ALA A 339 -24.52 -10.04 -9.62
CA ALA A 339 -25.99 -10.15 -9.55
C ALA A 339 -26.49 -11.61 -9.56
N ALA A 340 -25.67 -12.55 -10.06
CA ALA A 340 -25.97 -13.97 -10.09
C ALA A 340 -25.47 -14.75 -8.85
N LYS A 341 -24.68 -14.13 -7.95
CA LYS A 341 -24.30 -14.75 -6.67
C LYS A 341 -25.55 -14.87 -5.81
N GLU A 342 -25.84 -16.10 -5.35
CA GLU A 342 -26.93 -16.39 -4.46
C GLU A 342 -26.84 -15.50 -3.20
N HIS A 343 -27.94 -14.82 -2.88
CA HIS A 343 -27.99 -13.98 -1.69
C HIS A 343 -27.97 -14.86 -0.44
N LYS A 344 -27.07 -14.55 0.48
CA LYS A 344 -26.89 -15.30 1.74
C LYS A 344 -27.37 -14.46 2.92
N LYS A 345 -27.83 -15.11 3.97
CA LYS A 345 -28.11 -14.44 5.25
C LYS A 345 -26.80 -13.97 5.90
N TYR A 346 -25.77 -14.79 5.85
CA TYR A 346 -24.45 -14.54 6.44
C TYR A 346 -23.35 -14.72 5.41
N GLY A 347 -22.34 -13.85 5.47
CA GLY A 347 -21.13 -13.93 4.66
C GLY A 347 -19.89 -13.82 5.54
N PHE A 348 -18.76 -14.36 5.07
CA PHE A 348 -17.52 -14.43 5.83
C PHE A 348 -16.37 -13.90 5.00
N ILE A 349 -15.60 -12.98 5.60
CA ILE A 349 -14.37 -12.42 5.03
C ILE A 349 -13.23 -12.71 6.00
N SER A 350 -12.13 -13.29 5.51
CA SER A 350 -10.95 -13.57 6.32
C SER A 350 -9.71 -12.93 5.70
N VAL A 351 -8.82 -12.40 6.52
CA VAL A 351 -7.48 -12.00 6.08
C VAL A 351 -6.55 -13.17 6.28
N SER A 352 -5.82 -13.56 5.24
CA SER A 352 -4.89 -14.69 5.29
C SER A 352 -3.76 -14.52 4.28
N VAL A 353 -2.62 -15.15 4.56
CA VAL A 353 -1.49 -15.28 3.64
C VAL A 353 -0.95 -16.71 3.72
N GLY A 354 -0.69 -17.29 2.56
CA GLY A 354 -0.32 -18.69 2.41
C GLY A 354 -1.42 -19.51 1.74
N GLU A 355 -1.03 -20.35 0.78
CA GLU A 355 -1.97 -21.12 -0.05
C GLU A 355 -2.76 -22.14 0.79
N GLY A 356 -2.08 -22.80 1.74
CA GLY A 356 -2.72 -23.77 2.62
C GLY A 356 -3.74 -23.13 3.56
N LEU A 357 -3.38 -22.04 4.24
CA LEU A 357 -4.30 -21.29 5.11
C LEU A 357 -5.50 -20.76 4.32
N SER A 358 -5.26 -20.25 3.11
CA SER A 358 -6.34 -19.77 2.24
C SER A 358 -7.29 -20.89 1.81
N THR A 359 -6.75 -22.09 1.60
CA THR A 359 -7.56 -23.28 1.28
C THR A 359 -8.41 -23.68 2.48
N LEU A 360 -7.81 -23.73 3.67
CA LEU A 360 -8.52 -24.06 4.92
C LEU A 360 -9.69 -23.10 5.18
N PHE A 361 -9.48 -21.78 5.03
CA PHE A 361 -10.58 -20.83 5.17
C PHE A 361 -11.69 -21.00 4.13
N LYS A 362 -11.36 -21.40 2.89
CA LYS A 362 -12.37 -21.73 1.87
C LYS A 362 -13.17 -22.98 2.24
N GLU A 363 -12.53 -24.00 2.81
CA GLU A 363 -13.20 -25.21 3.31
C GLU A 363 -14.12 -24.91 4.49
N LEU A 364 -13.79 -23.89 5.29
CA LEU A 364 -14.66 -23.32 6.33
C LEU A 364 -15.73 -22.35 5.79
N ASN A 365 -15.99 -22.35 4.48
CA ASN A 365 -17.00 -21.53 3.80
C ASN A 365 -16.77 -20.02 3.88
N VAL A 366 -15.53 -19.56 3.99
CA VAL A 366 -15.21 -18.13 3.83
C VAL A 366 -15.47 -17.69 2.39
N ASP A 367 -16.30 -16.66 2.20
CA ASP A 367 -16.74 -16.17 0.90
C ASP A 367 -15.66 -15.34 0.17
N TYR A 368 -14.83 -14.64 0.93
CA TYR A 368 -13.77 -13.80 0.39
C TYR A 368 -12.53 -13.81 1.29
N ILE A 369 -11.37 -14.03 0.67
CA ILE A 369 -10.08 -13.97 1.37
C ILE A 369 -9.34 -12.72 0.90
N ILE A 370 -8.96 -11.88 1.84
CA ILE A 370 -8.08 -10.74 1.59
C ILE A 370 -6.65 -11.21 1.82
N GLU A 371 -5.83 -11.20 0.77
CA GLU A 371 -4.41 -11.57 0.90
C GLU A 371 -3.64 -10.50 1.66
N GLY A 372 -2.90 -10.90 2.68
CA GLY A 372 -2.08 -10.00 3.48
C GLY A 372 -2.01 -10.38 4.96
N GLY A 373 -1.48 -9.47 5.76
CA GLY A 373 -1.51 -9.57 7.21
C GLY A 373 -0.18 -9.82 7.92
N GLN A 374 0.89 -10.12 7.21
CA GLN A 374 2.22 -10.32 7.81
C GLN A 374 3.26 -9.34 7.26
N THR A 375 3.39 -9.26 5.96
CA THR A 375 4.33 -8.36 5.29
C THR A 375 3.66 -7.11 4.70
N MET A 376 2.36 -7.20 4.45
CA MET A 376 1.55 -6.11 3.90
C MET A 376 0.16 -6.12 4.52
N ASN A 377 -0.14 -5.10 5.32
CA ASN A 377 -1.47 -4.96 5.89
C ASN A 377 -2.45 -4.47 4.81
N PRO A 378 -3.62 -5.13 4.64
CA PRO A 378 -4.68 -4.64 3.78
C PRO A 378 -5.13 -3.22 4.16
N SER A 379 -5.52 -2.42 3.16
CA SER A 379 -6.08 -1.10 3.39
C SER A 379 -7.56 -1.17 3.78
N THR A 380 -8.08 -0.07 4.29
CA THR A 380 -9.54 0.08 4.48
C THR A 380 -10.29 -0.09 3.16
N GLU A 381 -9.71 0.34 2.04
CA GLU A 381 -10.28 0.15 0.70
C GLU A 381 -10.33 -1.33 0.30
N ASP A 382 -9.29 -2.11 0.59
CA ASP A 382 -9.28 -3.56 0.35
C ASP A 382 -10.41 -4.26 1.12
N MET A 383 -10.67 -3.83 2.37
CA MET A 383 -11.80 -4.32 3.17
C MET A 383 -13.16 -3.93 2.56
N LEU A 384 -13.33 -2.68 2.14
CA LEU A 384 -14.56 -2.21 1.49
C LEU A 384 -14.83 -2.95 0.18
N ASN A 385 -13.79 -3.21 -0.61
CA ASN A 385 -13.91 -4.00 -1.83
C ASN A 385 -14.35 -5.44 -1.52
N ALA A 386 -13.76 -6.08 -0.51
CA ALA A 386 -14.17 -7.42 -0.08
C ALA A 386 -15.63 -7.45 0.39
N ILE A 387 -16.08 -6.45 1.18
CA ILE A 387 -17.48 -6.31 1.62
C ILE A 387 -18.43 -6.17 0.42
N ALA A 388 -18.04 -5.42 -0.61
CA ALA A 388 -18.82 -5.24 -1.83
C ALA A 388 -18.95 -6.54 -2.65
N GLU A 389 -17.96 -7.44 -2.61
CA GLU A 389 -17.97 -8.72 -3.33
C GLU A 389 -18.83 -9.79 -2.66
N VAL A 390 -19.14 -9.66 -1.36
CA VAL A 390 -19.92 -10.64 -0.62
C VAL A 390 -21.39 -10.22 -0.59
N ASN A 391 -22.27 -11.02 -1.22
CA ASN A 391 -23.72 -10.76 -1.30
C ASN A 391 -24.45 -11.39 -0.09
N ALA A 392 -24.38 -10.71 1.06
CA ALA A 392 -25.00 -11.17 2.31
C ALA A 392 -25.60 -10.01 3.10
N ASP A 393 -26.59 -10.30 3.98
CA ASP A 393 -27.20 -9.31 4.88
C ASP A 393 -26.22 -8.92 6.00
N THR A 394 -25.63 -9.91 6.66
CA THR A 394 -24.63 -9.76 7.73
C THR A 394 -23.32 -10.35 7.29
N ILE A 395 -22.21 -9.60 7.38
CA ILE A 395 -20.86 -10.02 7.00
C ILE A 395 -19.95 -10.02 8.23
N TYR A 396 -19.38 -11.19 8.53
CA TYR A 396 -18.35 -11.34 9.57
C TYR A 396 -16.96 -11.16 8.95
N ILE A 397 -16.13 -10.33 9.58
CA ILE A 397 -14.76 -10.08 9.15
C ILE A 397 -13.79 -10.59 10.22
N PHE A 398 -12.85 -11.45 9.82
CA PHE A 398 -11.79 -12.03 10.64
C PHE A 398 -10.44 -11.43 10.22
N PRO A 399 -9.94 -10.41 10.91
CA PRO A 399 -8.68 -9.74 10.57
C PRO A 399 -7.43 -10.62 10.75
N ASN A 400 -7.44 -11.54 11.71
CA ASN A 400 -6.36 -12.49 12.04
C ASN A 400 -4.99 -11.84 12.29
N ASN A 401 -4.98 -10.55 12.54
CA ASN A 401 -3.81 -9.77 12.88
C ASN A 401 -4.22 -8.51 13.64
N LYS A 402 -3.57 -8.26 14.78
CA LYS A 402 -3.83 -7.08 15.64
C LYS A 402 -3.71 -5.74 14.89
N ASN A 403 -2.86 -5.67 13.86
CA ASN A 403 -2.61 -4.46 13.08
C ASN A 403 -3.72 -4.16 12.06
N ILE A 404 -4.60 -5.13 11.79
CA ILE A 404 -5.65 -5.02 10.77
C ILE A 404 -7.01 -4.70 11.39
N VAL A 405 -7.23 -5.02 12.66
CA VAL A 405 -8.51 -4.82 13.37
C VAL A 405 -9.03 -3.39 13.23
N LEU A 406 -8.16 -2.38 13.32
CA LEU A 406 -8.56 -0.99 13.17
C LEU A 406 -9.04 -0.67 11.74
N ALA A 407 -8.40 -1.19 10.71
CA ALA A 407 -8.82 -1.00 9.31
C ALA A 407 -10.16 -1.69 9.03
N ALA A 408 -10.38 -2.89 9.59
CA ALA A 408 -11.65 -3.61 9.51
C ALA A 408 -12.79 -2.84 10.20
N ASN A 409 -12.57 -2.30 11.41
CA ASN A 409 -13.54 -1.45 12.09
C ASN A 409 -13.85 -0.17 11.32
N GLN A 410 -12.86 0.43 10.70
CA GLN A 410 -13.02 1.61 9.87
C GLN A 410 -13.85 1.31 8.61
N ALA A 411 -13.65 0.16 7.97
CA ALA A 411 -14.47 -0.29 6.85
C ALA A 411 -15.92 -0.56 7.29
N ARG A 412 -16.15 -1.18 8.45
CA ARG A 412 -17.47 -1.33 9.05
C ARG A 412 -18.17 0.02 9.20
N ASP A 413 -17.49 1.01 9.78
CA ASP A 413 -18.08 2.33 10.06
C ASP A 413 -18.37 3.15 8.79
N LEU A 414 -17.84 2.73 7.64
CA LEU A 414 -18.08 3.33 6.31
C LEU A 414 -19.13 2.58 5.49
N THR A 415 -19.54 1.39 5.93
CA THR A 415 -20.56 0.58 5.25
C THR A 415 -21.94 0.88 5.84
N GLU A 416 -22.89 1.31 5.00
CA GLU A 416 -24.23 1.72 5.44
C GLU A 416 -25.33 0.73 5.00
N ASP A 417 -25.05 -0.11 3.99
CA ASP A 417 -26.04 -0.96 3.31
C ASP A 417 -26.08 -2.42 3.81
N LYS A 418 -25.13 -2.81 4.67
CA LYS A 418 -25.01 -4.16 5.22
C LYS A 418 -24.63 -4.12 6.70
N GLU A 419 -25.02 -5.14 7.43
CA GLU A 419 -24.53 -5.32 8.80
C GLU A 419 -23.12 -5.93 8.77
N ILE A 420 -22.12 -5.21 9.31
CA ILE A 420 -20.75 -5.67 9.37
C ILE A 420 -20.37 -5.97 10.82
N VAL A 421 -19.98 -7.22 11.08
CA VAL A 421 -19.52 -7.70 12.39
C VAL A 421 -18.03 -7.99 12.30
N VAL A 422 -17.19 -7.18 12.95
CA VAL A 422 -15.75 -7.44 13.02
C VAL A 422 -15.47 -8.31 14.24
N VAL A 423 -15.00 -9.53 14.02
CA VAL A 423 -14.52 -10.45 15.05
C VAL A 423 -13.03 -10.14 15.26
N PRO A 424 -12.60 -9.53 16.37
CA PRO A 424 -11.25 -8.97 16.51
C PRO A 424 -10.16 -10.03 16.75
N THR A 425 -10.11 -11.03 15.87
CA THR A 425 -9.10 -12.09 15.86
C THR A 425 -7.71 -11.50 15.57
N LYS A 426 -6.71 -11.96 16.30
CA LYS A 426 -5.33 -11.45 16.23
C LYS A 426 -4.38 -12.43 15.56
N THR A 427 -4.80 -13.68 15.41
CA THR A 427 -4.02 -14.79 14.85
C THR A 427 -4.90 -15.64 13.94
N ILE A 428 -4.28 -16.40 13.05
CA ILE A 428 -4.97 -17.33 12.15
C ILE A 428 -5.77 -18.40 12.92
N PRO A 429 -5.20 -19.09 13.93
CA PRO A 429 -5.95 -20.05 14.72
C PRO A 429 -7.20 -19.45 15.35
N GLN A 430 -7.10 -18.26 15.95
CA GLN A 430 -8.26 -17.54 16.49
C GLN A 430 -9.38 -17.33 15.46
N GLY A 431 -9.00 -17.04 14.19
CA GLY A 431 -9.98 -16.92 13.10
C GLY A 431 -10.65 -18.24 12.74
N ILE A 432 -9.89 -19.33 12.77
CA ILE A 432 -10.40 -20.68 12.49
C ILE A 432 -11.39 -21.09 13.58
N THR A 433 -11.01 -20.99 14.85
CA THR A 433 -11.85 -21.35 16.00
C THR A 433 -13.11 -20.50 16.06
N ALA A 434 -13.00 -19.19 15.77
CA ALA A 434 -14.17 -18.31 15.69
C ALA A 434 -15.14 -18.76 14.58
N LEU A 435 -14.66 -19.11 13.40
CA LEU A 435 -15.49 -19.61 12.30
C LEU A 435 -16.22 -20.93 12.66
N ILE A 436 -15.50 -21.86 13.30
CA ILE A 436 -16.07 -23.14 13.75
C ILE A 436 -17.16 -22.93 14.80
N SER A 437 -17.04 -21.90 15.62
CA SER A 437 -18.01 -21.56 16.69
C SER A 437 -19.25 -20.83 16.20
N PHE A 438 -19.33 -20.48 14.89
CA PHE A 438 -20.49 -19.79 14.32
C PHE A 438 -21.76 -20.63 14.36
N GLN A 439 -22.87 -20.03 14.79
CA GLN A 439 -24.19 -20.66 14.87
C GLN A 439 -25.22 -19.88 14.03
N PRO A 440 -25.75 -20.49 12.95
CA PRO A 440 -26.66 -19.81 12.02
C PRO A 440 -27.99 -19.33 12.64
N GLU A 441 -28.37 -19.90 13.79
CA GLU A 441 -29.61 -19.58 14.51
C GLU A 441 -29.46 -18.32 15.36
N MET A 442 -28.25 -17.92 15.72
CA MET A 442 -27.94 -16.74 16.52
C MET A 442 -27.95 -15.47 15.67
N ASN A 443 -28.20 -14.32 16.29
CA ASN A 443 -28.02 -13.00 15.65
C ASN A 443 -26.55 -12.57 15.64
N GLY A 444 -26.23 -11.41 15.03
CA GLY A 444 -24.86 -10.93 14.87
C GLY A 444 -24.13 -10.70 16.18
N GLU A 445 -24.82 -10.17 17.20
CA GLU A 445 -24.24 -9.86 18.52
C GLU A 445 -24.01 -11.15 19.32
N GLU A 446 -24.99 -12.07 19.35
CA GLU A 446 -24.87 -13.37 20.00
C GLU A 446 -23.75 -14.22 19.40
N ASN A 447 -23.62 -14.25 18.07
CA ASN A 447 -22.50 -14.94 17.41
C ASN A 447 -21.15 -14.30 17.74
N LEU A 448 -21.07 -12.98 17.78
CA LEU A 448 -19.83 -12.30 18.15
C LEU A 448 -19.40 -12.68 19.58
N GLU A 449 -20.35 -12.74 20.52
CA GLU A 449 -20.08 -13.12 21.90
C GLU A 449 -19.58 -14.57 21.99
N ALA A 450 -20.27 -15.50 21.33
CA ALA A 450 -19.86 -16.92 21.28
C ALA A 450 -18.49 -17.12 20.62
N MET A 451 -18.24 -16.46 19.49
CA MET A 451 -16.95 -16.48 18.82
C MET A 451 -15.83 -15.92 19.71
N MET A 452 -16.08 -14.84 20.44
CA MET A 452 -15.08 -14.22 21.32
C MET A 452 -14.79 -15.09 22.55
N GLU A 453 -15.78 -15.80 23.08
CA GLU A 453 -15.58 -16.78 24.13
C GLU A 453 -14.65 -17.91 23.63
N ALA A 454 -14.93 -18.49 22.47
CA ALA A 454 -14.08 -19.52 21.85
C ALA A 454 -12.65 -19.01 21.56
N VAL A 455 -12.52 -17.82 20.96
CA VAL A 455 -11.23 -17.17 20.70
C VAL A 455 -10.39 -16.98 21.95
N SER A 456 -11.03 -16.77 23.12
CA SER A 456 -10.33 -16.56 24.38
C SER A 456 -9.62 -17.82 24.90
N MET A 457 -10.03 -18.99 24.45
CA MET A 457 -9.40 -20.28 24.82
C MET A 457 -8.17 -20.60 23.96
N VAL A 458 -8.06 -19.98 22.79
CA VAL A 458 -6.96 -20.24 21.84
C VAL A 458 -5.70 -19.51 22.25
N LYS A 459 -4.67 -20.24 22.61
CA LYS A 459 -3.31 -19.73 22.80
C LYS A 459 -2.54 -19.94 21.49
N THR A 460 -1.91 -18.89 20.98
CA THR A 460 -1.16 -18.96 19.71
C THR A 460 0.32 -18.68 19.93
N GLY A 461 1.16 -19.54 19.35
CA GLY A 461 2.60 -19.35 19.24
C GLY A 461 3.05 -19.27 17.79
N GLN A 462 4.05 -18.45 17.52
CA GLN A 462 4.61 -18.22 16.18
C GLN A 462 6.12 -18.38 16.23
N VAL A 463 6.67 -19.27 15.42
CA VAL A 463 8.12 -19.52 15.34
C VAL A 463 8.69 -18.78 14.13
N THR A 464 9.63 -17.85 14.38
CA THR A 464 10.25 -17.03 13.35
C THR A 464 11.73 -16.77 13.70
N TYR A 465 12.41 -15.91 12.96
CA TYR A 465 13.81 -15.55 13.15
C TYR A 465 13.98 -14.06 13.51
N ALA A 466 15.03 -13.76 14.25
CA ALA A 466 15.43 -12.40 14.58
C ALA A 466 16.20 -11.75 13.42
N VAL A 467 15.79 -10.56 12.99
CA VAL A 467 16.46 -9.81 11.90
C VAL A 467 17.58 -8.89 12.40
N ARG A 468 17.77 -8.79 13.72
CA ARG A 468 18.82 -7.98 14.37
C ARG A 468 19.01 -8.37 15.83
N ASP A 469 20.12 -7.91 16.39
CA ASP A 469 20.35 -8.02 17.83
C ASP A 469 19.38 -7.12 18.60
N THR A 470 18.75 -7.68 19.62
CA THR A 470 17.85 -6.95 20.53
C THR A 470 17.85 -7.60 21.90
N ARG A 471 17.33 -6.87 22.89
CA ARG A 471 17.07 -7.42 24.21
C ARG A 471 15.62 -7.16 24.58
N LEU A 472 14.89 -8.21 24.86
CA LEU A 472 13.46 -8.14 25.14
C LEU A 472 13.07 -9.16 26.21
N ASP A 473 12.17 -8.78 27.14
CA ASP A 473 11.70 -9.64 28.23
C ASP A 473 12.87 -10.31 28.99
N GLU A 474 13.95 -9.55 29.26
CA GLU A 474 15.21 -10.01 29.87
C GLU A 474 16.02 -11.04 29.05
N LYS A 475 15.58 -11.42 27.84
CA LYS A 475 16.28 -12.31 26.91
C LYS A 475 17.17 -11.52 25.95
N GLU A 476 18.41 -11.96 25.78
CA GLU A 476 19.31 -11.48 24.71
C GLU A 476 19.02 -12.26 23.44
N ILE A 477 18.77 -11.58 22.36
CA ILE A 477 18.39 -12.13 21.06
C ILE A 477 19.38 -11.59 20.05
N HIS A 478 20.05 -12.50 19.33
CA HIS A 478 20.99 -12.15 18.28
C HIS A 478 20.37 -12.34 16.89
N GLU A 479 20.85 -11.58 15.91
CA GLU A 479 20.46 -11.74 14.52
C GLU A 479 20.58 -13.21 14.09
N GLY A 480 19.53 -13.74 13.49
CA GLY A 480 19.42 -15.15 13.07
C GLY A 480 19.06 -16.14 14.17
N ASP A 481 18.81 -15.69 15.41
CA ASP A 481 18.21 -16.55 16.44
C ASP A 481 16.77 -16.89 16.05
N ILE A 482 16.33 -18.09 16.40
CA ILE A 482 14.93 -18.50 16.25
C ILE A 482 14.17 -18.08 17.50
N MET A 483 13.00 -17.48 17.30
CA MET A 483 12.13 -16.99 18.37
C MET A 483 10.78 -17.69 18.32
N GLY A 484 10.30 -18.11 19.48
CA GLY A 484 8.92 -18.52 19.71
C GLY A 484 8.15 -17.39 20.38
N ILE A 485 7.21 -16.79 19.65
CA ILE A 485 6.44 -15.60 20.09
C ILE A 485 5.03 -16.05 20.42
N GLY A 486 4.60 -15.85 21.66
CA GLY A 486 3.23 -16.09 22.10
C GLY A 486 2.40 -14.82 22.14
N ASP A 487 1.17 -14.95 22.65
CA ASP A 487 0.20 -13.83 22.72
C ASP A 487 0.69 -12.64 23.56
N HIS A 488 1.57 -12.86 24.54
CA HIS A 488 2.01 -11.86 25.51
C HIS A 488 3.50 -11.54 25.46
N GLY A 489 4.29 -12.14 24.57
CA GLY A 489 5.72 -11.88 24.44
C GLY A 489 6.51 -13.08 23.94
N ILE A 490 7.84 -13.04 24.14
CA ILE A 490 8.74 -14.08 23.67
C ILE A 490 8.79 -15.22 24.68
N LEU A 491 8.29 -16.39 24.26
CA LEU A 491 8.27 -17.61 25.08
C LEU A 491 9.59 -18.37 25.01
N ALA A 492 10.20 -18.50 23.82
CA ALA A 492 11.43 -19.24 23.61
C ALA A 492 12.39 -18.51 22.67
N VAL A 493 13.71 -18.71 22.85
CA VAL A 493 14.77 -18.20 21.95
C VAL A 493 15.85 -19.26 21.84
N GLY A 494 16.28 -19.60 20.63
CA GLY A 494 17.32 -20.62 20.41
C GLY A 494 17.85 -20.64 18.99
N LYS A 495 18.53 -21.72 18.60
CA LYS A 495 19.13 -21.88 17.27
C LYS A 495 18.40 -22.87 16.36
N GLY A 496 17.53 -23.73 16.90
CA GLY A 496 16.81 -24.75 16.15
C GLY A 496 15.30 -24.49 16.16
N ARG A 497 14.64 -24.57 15.00
CA ARG A 497 13.20 -24.30 14.81
C ARG A 497 12.34 -25.21 15.68
N GLU A 498 12.60 -26.51 15.63
CA GLU A 498 11.84 -27.55 16.34
C GLU A 498 12.02 -27.44 17.86
N ASN A 499 13.25 -27.15 18.33
CA ASN A 499 13.51 -26.98 19.76
C ASN A 499 12.78 -25.75 20.31
N VAL A 500 12.85 -24.63 19.58
CA VAL A 500 12.14 -23.40 19.96
C VAL A 500 10.62 -23.62 19.91
N ALA A 501 10.11 -24.36 18.93
CA ALA A 501 8.69 -24.73 18.85
C ALA A 501 8.26 -25.55 20.09
N LYS A 502 9.02 -26.56 20.48
CA LYS A 502 8.74 -27.37 21.67
C LYS A 502 8.79 -26.56 22.97
N GLU A 503 9.80 -25.72 23.15
CA GLU A 503 9.89 -24.83 24.31
C GLU A 503 8.72 -23.83 24.37
N MET A 504 8.30 -23.33 23.23
CA MET A 504 7.15 -22.45 23.08
C MET A 504 5.85 -23.17 23.46
N VAL A 505 5.61 -24.36 22.91
CA VAL A 505 4.43 -25.17 23.21
C VAL A 505 4.41 -25.54 24.71
N ALA A 506 5.55 -25.89 25.29
CA ALA A 506 5.65 -26.19 26.73
C ALA A 506 5.26 -25.00 27.62
N ALA A 507 5.42 -23.77 27.13
CA ALA A 507 4.99 -22.57 27.85
C ALA A 507 3.50 -22.23 27.62
N MET A 508 2.84 -22.87 26.63
CA MET A 508 1.44 -22.61 26.26
C MET A 508 0.48 -23.69 26.79
N VAL A 509 0.93 -24.95 26.86
CA VAL A 509 0.12 -26.09 27.33
C VAL A 509 -0.16 -25.97 28.83
N ASP A 510 -1.39 -26.24 29.24
CA ASP A 510 -1.84 -26.36 30.64
C ASP A 510 -2.76 -27.58 30.82
N GLU A 511 -3.39 -27.68 32.02
CA GLU A 511 -4.23 -28.83 32.39
C GLU A 511 -5.53 -28.93 31.59
N ASP A 512 -5.97 -27.83 30.95
CA ASP A 512 -7.20 -27.73 30.16
C ASP A 512 -6.95 -27.85 28.66
N SER A 513 -5.71 -28.08 28.22
CA SER A 513 -5.33 -28.15 26.80
C SER A 513 -5.65 -29.55 26.23
N GLU A 514 -6.44 -29.57 25.15
CA GLU A 514 -6.91 -30.81 24.49
C GLU A 514 -6.37 -30.95 23.05
N VAL A 515 -6.09 -29.85 22.33
CA VAL A 515 -5.67 -29.86 20.92
C VAL A 515 -4.45 -28.98 20.70
N ILE A 516 -3.49 -29.50 19.92
CA ILE A 516 -2.33 -28.77 19.43
C ILE A 516 -2.37 -28.78 17.90
N SER A 517 -2.62 -27.65 17.26
CA SER A 517 -2.63 -27.57 15.79
C SER A 517 -1.37 -26.87 15.29
N ILE A 518 -0.64 -27.54 14.39
CA ILE A 518 0.59 -27.06 13.76
C ILE A 518 0.30 -26.63 12.33
N TYR A 519 0.56 -25.36 12.00
CA TYR A 519 0.50 -24.83 10.64
C TYR A 519 1.92 -24.52 10.17
N TYR A 520 2.49 -25.34 9.25
CA TYR A 520 3.86 -25.13 8.80
C TYR A 520 3.93 -24.16 7.62
N GLY A 521 4.97 -23.32 7.64
CA GLY A 521 5.20 -22.25 6.67
C GLY A 521 5.89 -22.71 5.39
N ALA A 522 6.02 -21.76 4.44
CA ALA A 522 6.61 -22.02 3.12
C ALA A 522 8.08 -22.49 3.16
N GLU A 523 8.82 -22.17 4.24
CA GLU A 523 10.23 -22.57 4.43
C GLU A 523 10.40 -23.82 5.30
N THR A 524 9.32 -24.58 5.56
CA THR A 524 9.31 -25.79 6.36
C THR A 524 8.71 -26.93 5.55
N THR A 525 9.28 -28.14 5.67
CA THR A 525 8.76 -29.31 4.98
C THR A 525 7.69 -30.02 5.81
N GLU A 526 6.83 -30.79 5.15
CA GLU A 526 5.84 -31.64 5.80
C GLU A 526 6.52 -32.66 6.74
N GLU A 527 7.66 -33.24 6.31
CA GLU A 527 8.44 -34.19 7.12
C GLU A 527 8.95 -33.56 8.43
N ASP A 528 9.41 -32.31 8.40
CA ASP A 528 9.83 -31.59 9.60
C ASP A 528 8.65 -31.32 10.55
N ALA A 529 7.48 -30.98 9.98
CA ALA A 529 6.27 -30.72 10.76
C ALA A 529 5.69 -31.99 11.38
N GLU A 530 5.67 -33.11 10.65
CA GLU A 530 5.28 -34.46 11.17
C GLU A 530 6.24 -34.94 12.25
N SER A 531 7.55 -34.70 12.10
CA SER A 531 8.54 -35.04 13.13
C SER A 531 8.30 -34.24 14.41
N LEU A 532 8.00 -32.94 14.30
CA LEU A 532 7.65 -32.08 15.45
C LEU A 532 6.36 -32.57 16.11
N ALA A 533 5.34 -32.94 15.32
CA ALA A 533 4.07 -33.47 15.84
C ALA A 533 4.27 -34.75 16.64
N ALA A 534 5.04 -35.70 16.12
CA ALA A 534 5.32 -36.94 16.82
C ALA A 534 6.04 -36.72 18.17
N GLU A 535 6.95 -35.73 18.24
CA GLU A 535 7.60 -35.40 19.51
C GLU A 535 6.65 -34.71 20.50
N LEU A 536 5.68 -33.91 19.99
CA LEU A 536 4.66 -33.28 20.83
C LEU A 536 3.61 -34.27 21.31
N GLU A 537 3.19 -35.26 20.48
CA GLU A 537 2.31 -36.37 20.89
C GLU A 537 2.94 -37.22 22.01
N GLU A 538 4.26 -37.47 21.93
CA GLU A 538 4.98 -38.17 23.01
C GLU A 538 5.04 -37.35 24.30
N ALA A 539 5.21 -36.01 24.19
CA ALA A 539 5.32 -35.13 25.32
C ALA A 539 3.96 -34.81 26.00
N TYR A 540 2.89 -34.76 25.21
CA TYR A 540 1.53 -34.40 25.62
C TYR A 540 0.50 -35.43 25.18
N PRO A 541 0.50 -36.61 25.77
CA PRO A 541 -0.35 -37.76 25.32
C PRO A 541 -1.86 -37.53 25.52
N ASP A 542 -2.24 -36.51 26.28
CA ASP A 542 -3.63 -36.13 26.50
C ASP A 542 -4.13 -35.08 25.46
N CYS A 543 -3.24 -34.58 24.60
CA CYS A 543 -3.59 -33.64 23.52
C CYS A 543 -3.60 -34.35 22.16
N GLU A 544 -4.60 -34.06 21.34
CA GLU A 544 -4.59 -34.40 19.91
C GLU A 544 -3.68 -33.42 19.16
N VAL A 545 -2.75 -33.94 18.33
CA VAL A 545 -1.82 -33.11 17.56
C VAL A 545 -2.18 -33.18 16.08
N GLU A 546 -2.46 -32.02 15.48
CA GLU A 546 -2.80 -31.89 14.07
C GLU A 546 -1.73 -31.16 13.28
N VAL A 547 -1.43 -31.64 12.07
CA VAL A 547 -0.49 -30.99 11.14
C VAL A 547 -1.23 -30.51 9.92
N ASN A 548 -1.10 -29.22 9.63
CA ASN A 548 -1.74 -28.56 8.52
C ASN A 548 -0.72 -27.79 7.69
N MET A 549 -0.79 -27.88 6.36
CA MET A 549 -0.03 -27.00 5.49
C MET A 549 -0.58 -25.59 5.61
N GLY A 550 0.24 -24.67 6.09
CA GLY A 550 -0.12 -23.23 6.13
C GLY A 550 0.39 -22.50 4.90
N GLY A 551 1.67 -22.73 4.53
CA GLY A 551 2.33 -22.05 3.41
C GLY A 551 2.58 -20.56 3.65
N GLN A 552 2.45 -20.09 4.90
CA GLN A 552 2.70 -18.69 5.27
C GLN A 552 4.19 -18.35 5.16
N PRO A 553 4.54 -17.11 4.74
CA PRO A 553 5.91 -16.61 4.78
C PRO A 553 6.31 -16.19 6.20
N ILE A 554 7.59 -16.02 6.47
CA ILE A 554 8.20 -15.49 7.71
C ILE A 554 8.12 -16.45 8.89
N TYR A 555 6.97 -17.07 9.13
CA TYR A 555 6.79 -18.01 10.24
C TYR A 555 7.02 -19.43 9.77
N TYR A 556 8.00 -20.09 10.40
CA TYR A 556 8.24 -21.52 10.18
C TYR A 556 7.07 -22.37 10.64
N TYR A 557 6.54 -22.01 11.81
CA TYR A 557 5.36 -22.62 12.39
C TYR A 557 4.44 -21.56 12.99
N ILE A 558 3.15 -21.74 12.83
CA ILE A 558 2.11 -21.14 13.66
C ILE A 558 1.50 -22.33 14.41
N ILE A 559 1.43 -22.26 15.73
CA ILE A 559 0.93 -23.36 16.57
C ILE A 559 -0.15 -22.80 17.48
N SER A 560 -1.32 -23.44 17.51
CA SER A 560 -2.33 -23.18 18.53
C SER A 560 -2.34 -24.30 19.58
N VAL A 561 -2.74 -23.92 20.79
CA VAL A 561 -3.07 -24.81 21.91
C VAL A 561 -4.43 -24.41 22.42
N GLU A 562 -5.37 -25.36 22.40
CA GLU A 562 -6.78 -25.19 22.73
C GLU A 562 -7.23 -26.22 23.76
#